data_354e3e860246e9881970517662997e86
#
_entry.id   354e3e860246e9881970517662997e86
#
_cell.length_a   1.000
_cell.length_b   1.000
_cell.length_c   1.000
_cell.angle_alpha   90.00
_cell.angle_beta   90.00
_cell.angle_gamma   90.00
#
_symmetry.space_group_name_H-M   'P 1'
#
loop_
_entity.id
_entity.type
_entity.pdbx_description
1 polymer ?
#
loop_
_entity_poly.entity_id
_entity_poly.type
_entity_poly.pdbx_seq_one_letter_code
_entity_poly.pdbx_strand_id
1 'polypeptide(L)'
;MSATLTVRHNVRDYAAWRTVYDELQPLRVQHGCTAKRVMRLPDDGNDLFITHEFPTAEQAASFAHDPALRAGMEAAGVQGAPQIEIFTDV
;
A
#
# COMPACT_ATOMS: atom_id res chain seq x y z
N MET A 1 6.77 16.92 -9.23
CA MET A 1 6.71 15.68 -10.01
C MET A 1 6.05 14.60 -9.17
N SER A 2 5.02 13.97 -9.70
CA SER A 2 4.30 12.95 -8.95
C SER A 2 5.09 11.65 -8.87
N ALA A 3 4.74 10.84 -7.88
CA ALA A 3 5.36 9.55 -7.65
C ALA A 3 4.28 8.50 -7.40
N THR A 4 4.56 7.26 -7.79
CA THR A 4 3.68 6.13 -7.56
C THR A 4 4.40 5.11 -6.66
N LEU A 5 3.81 4.84 -5.51
CA LEU A 5 4.27 3.77 -4.63
C LEU A 5 3.54 2.49 -5.00
N THR A 6 4.29 1.43 -5.28
CA THR A 6 3.70 0.13 -5.58
C THR A 6 4.00 -0.84 -4.46
N VAL A 7 3.01 -1.68 -4.13
CA VAL A 7 3.15 -2.71 -3.11
C VAL A 7 2.64 -4.02 -3.69
N ARG A 8 3.50 -5.05 -3.72
CA ARG A 8 3.10 -6.40 -4.07
C ARG A 8 3.26 -7.29 -2.84
N HIS A 9 2.19 -7.95 -2.43
CA HIS A 9 2.26 -8.86 -1.29
C HIS A 9 1.13 -9.88 -1.30
N ASN A 10 1.35 -10.97 -0.57
CA ASN A 10 0.33 -11.96 -0.29
C ASN A 10 -0.26 -11.68 1.09
N VAL A 11 -1.57 -11.94 1.23
CA VAL A 11 -2.26 -11.79 2.49
C VAL A 11 -2.93 -13.11 2.86
N ARG A 12 -3.23 -13.28 4.15
CA ARG A 12 -3.88 -14.50 4.63
C ARG A 12 -5.32 -14.59 4.16
N ASP A 13 -6.02 -13.47 4.14
CA ASP A 13 -7.41 -13.39 3.75
C ASP A 13 -7.71 -11.96 3.26
N TYR A 14 -8.15 -11.84 2.01
CA TYR A 14 -8.41 -10.52 1.41
C TYR A 14 -9.43 -9.71 2.20
N ALA A 15 -10.52 -10.32 2.64
CA ALA A 15 -11.59 -9.58 3.33
C ALA A 15 -11.08 -8.96 4.64
N ALA A 16 -10.30 -9.72 5.40
CA ALA A 16 -9.70 -9.21 6.63
C ALA A 16 -8.67 -8.12 6.34
N TRP A 17 -7.85 -8.32 5.30
CA TRP A 17 -6.88 -7.30 4.86
C TRP A 17 -7.58 -6.01 4.45
N ARG A 18 -8.68 -6.12 3.72
CA ARG A 18 -9.41 -4.95 3.21
C ARG A 18 -9.96 -4.09 4.35
N THR A 19 -10.43 -4.70 5.42
CA THR A 19 -10.91 -3.97 6.59
C THR A 19 -9.81 -3.07 7.16
N VAL A 20 -8.62 -3.63 7.37
CA VAL A 20 -7.48 -2.86 7.89
C VAL A 20 -7.01 -1.82 6.88
N TYR A 21 -6.97 -2.17 5.60
CA TYR A 21 -6.59 -1.24 4.54
C TYR A 21 -7.49 0.00 4.55
N ASP A 22 -8.80 -0.20 4.67
CA ASP A 22 -9.74 0.93 4.71
C ASP A 22 -9.55 1.77 5.97
N GLU A 23 -9.22 1.16 7.10
CA GLU A 23 -8.95 1.87 8.35
C GLU A 23 -7.70 2.74 8.29
N LEU A 24 -6.77 2.44 7.37
CA LEU A 24 -5.55 3.21 7.18
C LEU A 24 -5.73 4.43 6.25
N GLN A 25 -6.94 4.72 5.79
CA GLN A 25 -7.17 5.87 4.92
C GLN A 25 -6.70 7.20 5.53
N PRO A 26 -6.92 7.48 6.83
CA PRO A 26 -6.39 8.72 7.41
C PRO A 26 -4.86 8.83 7.31
N LEU A 27 -4.14 7.70 7.42
CA LEU A 27 -2.69 7.69 7.29
C LEU A 27 -2.28 8.06 5.86
N ARG A 28 -2.96 7.53 4.85
CA ARG A 28 -2.71 7.88 3.46
C ARG A 28 -2.94 9.37 3.21
N VAL A 29 -4.02 9.91 3.72
CA VAL A 29 -4.34 11.34 3.60
C VAL A 29 -3.26 12.19 4.29
N GLN A 30 -2.81 11.78 5.46
CA GLN A 30 -1.77 12.47 6.22
C GLN A 30 -0.49 12.63 5.41
N HIS A 31 -0.13 11.62 4.62
CA HIS A 31 1.07 11.66 3.79
C HIS A 31 0.86 12.27 2.40
N GLY A 32 -0.36 12.70 2.09
CA GLY A 32 -0.65 13.38 0.83
C GLY A 32 -1.01 12.46 -0.33
N CYS A 33 -1.44 11.24 -0.06
CA CYS A 33 -1.86 10.31 -1.11
C CYS A 33 -3.06 10.89 -1.86
N THR A 34 -2.94 11.01 -3.19
CA THR A 34 -3.97 11.61 -4.04
C THR A 34 -4.86 10.60 -4.74
N ALA A 35 -4.36 9.37 -4.94
CA ALA A 35 -5.11 8.31 -5.59
C ALA A 35 -4.56 6.96 -5.14
N LYS A 36 -5.41 5.95 -5.15
CA LYS A 36 -5.02 4.59 -4.80
C LYS A 36 -5.79 3.59 -5.64
N ARG A 37 -5.20 2.42 -5.84
CA ARG A 37 -5.84 1.34 -6.56
C ARG A 37 -5.39 0.01 -5.97
N VAL A 38 -6.35 -0.89 -5.75
CA VAL A 38 -6.08 -2.24 -5.26
C VAL A 38 -6.47 -3.22 -6.34
N MET A 39 -5.55 -4.11 -6.69
CA MET A 39 -5.77 -5.16 -7.69
C MET A 39 -5.31 -6.49 -7.12
N ARG A 40 -5.82 -7.57 -7.65
CA ARG A 40 -5.42 -8.92 -7.25
C ARG A 40 -5.40 -9.83 -8.47
N LEU A 41 -4.66 -10.93 -8.36
CA LEU A 41 -4.63 -11.90 -9.45
C LEU A 41 -6.02 -12.54 -9.61
N PRO A 42 -6.46 -12.78 -10.86
CA PRO A 42 -7.75 -13.44 -11.09
C PRO A 42 -7.83 -14.84 -10.45
N ASP A 43 -6.70 -15.53 -10.39
CA ASP A 43 -6.64 -16.90 -9.88
C ASP A 43 -6.25 -17.00 -8.41
N ASP A 44 -5.85 -15.90 -7.79
CA ASP A 44 -5.45 -15.85 -6.39
C ASP A 44 -5.83 -14.51 -5.79
N GLY A 45 -6.99 -14.49 -5.14
CA GLY A 45 -7.54 -13.28 -4.53
C GLY A 45 -6.73 -12.74 -3.35
N ASN A 46 -5.74 -13.49 -2.86
CA ASN A 46 -4.89 -13.08 -1.76
C ASN A 46 -3.51 -12.61 -2.22
N ASP A 47 -3.25 -12.58 -3.53
CA ASP A 47 -2.03 -12.02 -4.09
C ASP A 47 -2.37 -10.63 -4.64
N LEU A 48 -1.93 -9.59 -3.94
CA LEU A 48 -2.38 -8.22 -4.17
C LEU A 48 -1.30 -7.35 -4.78
N PHE A 49 -1.73 -6.41 -5.63
CA PHE A 49 -0.89 -5.34 -6.13
C PHE A 49 -1.61 -4.03 -5.90
N ILE A 50 -0.98 -3.13 -5.14
CA ILE A 50 -1.59 -1.87 -4.73
C ILE A 50 -0.73 -0.72 -5.26
N THR A 51 -1.37 0.33 -5.77
CA THR A 51 -0.70 1.56 -6.15
C THR A 51 -1.24 2.72 -5.31
N HIS A 52 -0.33 3.63 -4.94
CA HIS A 52 -0.67 4.87 -4.25
C HIS A 52 0.07 6.00 -4.95
N GLU A 53 -0.64 7.07 -5.28
CA GLU A 53 -0.03 8.23 -5.92
C GLU A 53 0.18 9.35 -4.91
N PHE A 54 1.35 9.99 -5.00
CA PHE A 54 1.74 11.10 -4.14
C PHE A 54 2.28 12.24 -5.00
N PRO A 55 2.18 13.50 -4.53
CA PRO A 55 2.76 14.62 -5.27
C PRO A 55 4.28 14.53 -5.45
N THR A 56 4.98 13.93 -4.49
CA THR A 56 6.45 13.82 -4.53
C THR A 56 6.92 12.45 -4.08
N ALA A 57 8.13 12.06 -4.51
CA ALA A 57 8.77 10.83 -4.07
C ALA A 57 9.07 10.84 -2.57
N GLU A 58 9.36 12.01 -2.01
CA GLU A 58 9.61 12.14 -0.57
C GLU A 58 8.37 11.81 0.25
N GLN A 59 7.20 12.27 -0.18
CA GLN A 59 5.94 11.93 0.48
C GLN A 59 5.64 10.44 0.39
N ALA A 60 5.88 9.83 -0.78
CA ALA A 60 5.73 8.39 -0.96
C ALA A 60 6.66 7.62 -0.01
N ALA A 61 7.92 8.05 0.09
CA ALA A 61 8.89 7.42 0.99
C ALA A 61 8.50 7.57 2.46
N SER A 62 8.00 8.75 2.85
CA SER A 62 7.54 8.97 4.22
C SER A 62 6.41 8.02 4.58
N PHE A 63 5.46 7.80 3.66
CA PHE A 63 4.38 6.85 3.89
C PHE A 63 4.93 5.43 4.01
N ALA A 64 5.82 5.03 3.10
CA ALA A 64 6.39 3.68 3.09
C ALA A 64 7.16 3.35 4.38
N HIS A 65 7.78 4.34 5.00
CA HIS A 65 8.58 4.16 6.21
C HIS A 65 7.84 4.48 7.51
N ASP A 66 6.57 4.83 7.44
CA ASP A 66 5.80 5.15 8.63
C ASP A 66 5.57 3.87 9.46
N PRO A 67 5.95 3.87 10.77
CA PRO A 67 5.74 2.70 11.61
C PRO A 67 4.28 2.26 11.71
N ALA A 68 3.34 3.19 11.57
CA ALA A 68 1.91 2.87 11.60
C ALA A 68 1.51 2.03 10.39
N LEU A 69 2.14 2.24 9.23
CA LEU A 69 1.89 1.41 8.05
C LEU A 69 2.38 -0.02 8.28
N ARG A 70 3.57 -0.18 8.86
CA ARG A 70 4.11 -1.51 9.17
C ARG A 70 3.21 -2.26 10.16
N ALA A 71 2.79 -1.58 11.22
CA ALA A 71 1.88 -2.17 12.19
C ALA A 71 0.54 -2.57 11.55
N GLY A 72 0.03 -1.74 10.64
CA GLY A 72 -1.18 -2.03 9.90
C GLY A 72 -1.03 -3.26 9.00
N MET A 73 0.09 -3.38 8.31
CA MET A 73 0.35 -4.55 7.46
C MET A 73 0.39 -5.84 8.27
N GLU A 74 1.03 -5.83 9.44
CA GLU A 74 1.06 -6.99 10.32
C GLU A 74 -0.34 -7.36 10.79
N ALA A 75 -1.11 -6.38 11.24
CA ALA A 75 -2.49 -6.60 11.67
C ALA A 75 -3.39 -7.09 10.53
N ALA A 76 -3.10 -6.68 9.31
CA ALA A 76 -3.87 -7.07 8.12
C ALA A 76 -3.57 -8.47 7.63
N GLY A 77 -2.57 -9.14 8.18
CA GLY A 77 -2.20 -10.51 7.81
C GLY A 77 -1.34 -10.61 6.56
N VAL A 78 -0.51 -9.60 6.30
CA VAL A 78 0.46 -9.65 5.21
C VAL A 78 1.47 -10.75 5.49
N GLN A 79 1.70 -11.62 4.50
CA GLN A 79 2.58 -12.77 4.61
C GLN A 79 3.90 -12.50 3.89
N GLY A 80 5.00 -12.77 4.58
CA GLY A 80 6.33 -12.54 4.04
C GLY A 80 6.66 -11.05 3.96
N ALA A 81 7.74 -10.71 3.28
CA ALA A 81 8.16 -9.33 3.09
C ALA A 81 7.42 -8.74 1.87
N PRO A 82 6.70 -7.63 2.03
CA PRO A 82 6.07 -6.98 0.88
C PRO A 82 7.14 -6.39 -0.04
N GLN A 83 6.89 -6.44 -1.33
CA GLN A 83 7.74 -5.77 -2.33
C GLN A 83 7.21 -4.36 -2.52
N ILE A 84 7.97 -3.37 -2.06
CA ILE A 84 7.58 -1.96 -2.09
C ILE A 84 8.57 -1.19 -2.95
N GLU A 85 8.05 -0.45 -3.94
CA GLU A 85 8.87 0.33 -4.85
C GLU A 85 8.22 1.68 -5.11
N ILE A 86 9.05 2.69 -5.41
CA ILE A 86 8.58 4.03 -5.73
C ILE A 86 9.07 4.37 -7.13
N PHE A 87 8.12 4.76 -7.99
CA PHE A 87 8.40 5.14 -9.37
C PHE A 87 8.03 6.59 -9.60
N THR A 88 8.77 7.25 -10.48
CA THR A 88 8.42 8.60 -10.95
C THR A 88 8.35 8.57 -12.47
N ASP A 89 7.58 9.49 -13.03
CA ASP A 89 7.49 9.62 -14.49
C ASP A 89 8.82 10.10 -15.08
N VAL A 90 9.11 9.69 -16.30
CA VAL A 90 10.31 10.11 -17.02
C VAL A 90 9.98 11.06 -18.14
#